data_be1d2442cf22fe817d762fd148e707a9
#
_entry.id   be1d2442cf22fe817d762fd148e707a9
#
_cell.length_a   1.000
_cell.length_b   1.000
_cell.length_c   1.000
_cell.angle_alpha   90.00
_cell.angle_beta   90.00
_cell.angle_gamma   90.00
#
_symmetry.space_group_name_H-M   'P 1'
#
loop_
_entity.id
_entity.type
_entity.pdbx_description
1 polymer ?
#
loop_
_entity_poly.entity_id
_entity_poly.type
_entity_poly.pdbx_seq_one_letter_code
_entity_poly.pdbx_strand_id
1 'polypeptide(L)'
;MSEDNLGFVAINYISCTPEYQGRFEELFKSRAGAIDTLPGFRHMHVLKPQVPGEENLVISYWDTEEDFKAWTKSEAFIKGHKRGFEDVKKAKDAGQEPPMTSSFKTYEIITN
;
A
#
# COMPACT_ATOMS: atom_id res chain seq x y z
N MET A 1 -28.82 0.26 3.77
CA MET A 1 -29.02 0.48 2.46
C MET A 1 -27.80 0.69 1.70
N SER A 2 -27.78 0.11 0.62
CA SER A 2 -26.62 0.21 -0.22
C SER A 2 -26.33 1.63 -0.66
N GLU A 3 -27.34 2.48 -0.62
CA GLU A 3 -27.13 3.87 -0.99
C GLU A 3 -26.11 4.53 -0.09
N ASP A 4 -25.80 3.94 1.04
CA ASP A 4 -24.82 4.50 1.95
C ASP A 4 -23.41 4.03 1.66
N ASN A 5 -23.24 3.22 0.62
CA ASN A 5 -21.92 2.76 0.26
C ASN A 5 -21.16 3.86 -0.49
N LEU A 6 -20.43 4.67 0.27
CA LEU A 6 -19.68 5.79 -0.27
C LEU A 6 -18.31 5.39 -0.78
N GLY A 7 -17.90 4.18 -0.51
CA GLY A 7 -16.63 3.65 -0.97
C GLY A 7 -15.91 2.83 0.09
N PHE A 8 -14.78 2.28 -0.35
CA PHE A 8 -13.97 1.38 0.45
C PHE A 8 -12.53 1.89 0.47
N VAL A 9 -11.89 1.82 1.63
CA VAL A 9 -10.51 2.31 1.78
C VAL A 9 -9.66 1.21 2.39
N ALA A 10 -8.50 0.98 1.79
CA ALA A 10 -7.50 0.06 2.32
C ALA A 10 -6.28 0.87 2.74
N ILE A 11 -5.79 0.63 3.95
CA ILE A 11 -4.63 1.33 4.48
C ILE A 11 -3.59 0.31 4.89
N ASN A 12 -2.39 0.47 4.36
CA ASN A 12 -1.24 -0.31 4.76
C ASN A 12 -0.33 0.60 5.59
N TYR A 13 -0.10 0.21 6.85
CA TYR A 13 0.75 0.95 7.78
C TYR A 13 2.13 0.34 7.72
N ILE A 14 3.11 1.09 7.23
CA ILE A 14 4.44 0.54 6.96
C ILE A 14 5.49 1.23 7.81
N SER A 15 6.14 0.44 8.67
CA SER A 15 7.28 0.90 9.46
C SER A 15 8.55 0.56 8.72
N CYS A 16 9.42 1.54 8.54
CA CYS A 16 10.72 1.36 7.90
C CYS A 16 11.84 1.62 8.90
N THR A 17 12.96 0.91 8.72
CA THR A 17 14.18 1.32 9.42
C THR A 17 14.58 2.70 8.87
N PRO A 18 15.30 3.51 9.67
CA PRO A 18 15.71 4.84 9.18
C PRO A 18 16.50 4.78 7.86
N GLU A 19 17.34 3.76 7.71
CA GLU A 19 18.16 3.61 6.50
C GLU A 19 17.33 3.25 5.28
N TYR A 20 16.18 2.63 5.47
CA TYR A 20 15.35 2.18 4.36
C TYR A 20 14.35 3.23 3.88
N GLN A 21 14.11 4.27 4.67
CA GLN A 21 13.08 5.25 4.33
C GLN A 21 13.26 5.85 2.93
N GLY A 22 14.49 6.18 2.56
CA GLY A 22 14.75 6.73 1.23
C GLY A 22 14.41 5.74 0.11
N ARG A 23 14.72 4.47 0.32
CA ARG A 23 14.41 3.41 -0.64
C ARG A 23 12.89 3.22 -0.74
N PHE A 24 12.20 3.27 0.40
CA PHE A 24 10.74 3.18 0.42
C PHE A 24 10.12 4.28 -0.45
N GLU A 25 10.59 5.52 -0.29
CA GLU A 25 10.08 6.63 -1.08
C GLU A 25 10.34 6.44 -2.57
N GLU A 26 11.53 5.92 -2.92
CA GLU A 26 11.86 5.62 -4.31
C GLU A 26 10.92 4.59 -4.92
N LEU A 27 10.57 3.56 -4.16
CA LEU A 27 9.68 2.50 -4.64
C LEU A 27 8.34 3.07 -5.11
N PHE A 28 7.85 4.10 -4.44
CA PHE A 28 6.56 4.68 -4.76
C PHE A 28 6.65 5.82 -5.77
N LYS A 29 7.76 6.54 -5.84
CA LYS A 29 7.95 7.58 -6.86
C LYS A 29 7.89 7.00 -8.26
N SER A 30 8.39 5.79 -8.43
CA SER A 30 8.44 5.14 -9.74
C SER A 30 7.44 4.00 -9.85
N ARG A 31 6.29 4.10 -9.15
CA ARG A 31 5.27 3.07 -9.26
C ARG A 31 4.79 2.94 -10.70
N ALA A 32 4.43 1.72 -11.08
CA ALA A 32 4.13 1.40 -12.46
C ALA A 32 2.84 2.04 -12.99
N GLY A 33 1.96 2.51 -12.11
CA GLY A 33 0.70 3.12 -12.51
C GLY A 33 -0.35 2.11 -12.96
N ALA A 34 -0.06 0.81 -12.89
CA ALA A 34 -0.99 -0.20 -13.35
C ALA A 34 -2.28 -0.25 -12.52
N ILE A 35 -2.20 0.13 -11.25
CA ILE A 35 -3.39 0.20 -10.40
C ILE A 35 -4.41 1.21 -10.92
N ASP A 36 -3.95 2.25 -11.59
CA ASP A 36 -4.81 3.33 -12.06
C ASP A 36 -5.82 2.87 -13.12
N THR A 37 -5.57 1.72 -13.75
CA THR A 37 -6.44 1.20 -14.81
C THR A 37 -7.44 0.17 -14.31
N LEU A 38 -7.42 -0.17 -13.03
CA LEU A 38 -8.27 -1.24 -12.51
C LEU A 38 -9.69 -0.77 -12.22
N PRO A 39 -10.68 -1.64 -12.44
CA PRO A 39 -12.07 -1.29 -12.16
C PRO A 39 -12.25 -0.89 -10.70
N GLY A 40 -13.01 0.18 -10.47
CA GLY A 40 -13.35 0.63 -9.14
C GLY A 40 -12.25 1.39 -8.41
N PHE A 41 -11.05 1.47 -8.97
CA PHE A 41 -9.98 2.26 -8.36
C PHE A 41 -10.28 3.74 -8.48
N ARG A 42 -10.16 4.47 -7.37
CA ARG A 42 -10.39 5.92 -7.36
C ARG A 42 -9.09 6.69 -7.36
N HIS A 43 -8.29 6.51 -6.31
CA HIS A 43 -6.96 7.13 -6.20
C HIS A 43 -6.22 6.51 -5.03
N MET A 44 -4.94 6.88 -4.89
CA MET A 44 -4.14 6.44 -3.75
C MET A 44 -3.23 7.57 -3.29
N HIS A 45 -2.86 7.49 -2.03
CA HIS A 45 -1.86 8.38 -1.45
C HIS A 45 -0.81 7.54 -0.73
N VAL A 46 0.43 8.01 -0.78
CA VAL A 46 1.49 7.48 0.06
C VAL A 46 1.90 8.63 0.98
N LEU A 47 1.74 8.42 2.28
CA LEU A 47 1.96 9.48 3.26
C LEU A 47 3.20 9.18 4.08
N LYS A 48 4.06 10.20 4.19
CA LYS A 48 5.27 10.12 5.00
C LYS A 48 4.97 10.77 6.35
N PRO A 49 5.34 10.14 7.48
CA PRO A 49 5.10 10.76 8.77
C PRO A 49 5.95 12.01 8.96
N GLN A 50 5.42 12.99 9.65
CA GLN A 50 6.16 14.19 10.00
C GLN A 50 7.06 13.97 11.22
N VAL A 51 6.70 13.01 12.06
CA VAL A 51 7.48 12.66 13.26
C VAL A 51 8.31 11.42 12.95
N PRO A 52 9.63 11.50 13.08
CA PRO A 52 10.50 10.34 12.81
C PRO A 52 10.11 9.15 13.68
N GLY A 53 10.12 7.96 13.08
CA GLY A 53 9.78 6.73 13.78
C GLY A 53 8.33 6.32 13.68
N GLU A 54 7.45 7.21 13.22
CA GLU A 54 6.06 6.84 12.97
C GLU A 54 5.92 6.15 11.63
N GLU A 55 4.76 5.52 11.40
CA GLU A 55 4.54 4.70 10.22
C GLU A 55 4.22 5.54 8.99
N ASN A 56 4.69 5.05 7.83
CA ASN A 56 4.20 5.54 6.54
C ASN A 56 2.85 4.90 6.27
N LEU A 57 1.99 5.59 5.52
CA LEU A 57 0.70 5.04 5.13
C LEU A 57 0.60 4.92 3.62
N VAL A 58 0.10 3.78 3.15
CA VAL A 58 -0.28 3.63 1.74
C VAL A 58 -1.79 3.45 1.75
N ILE A 59 -2.50 4.45 1.23
CA ILE A 59 -3.95 4.48 1.26
C ILE A 59 -4.48 4.37 -0.17
N SER A 60 -5.36 3.40 -0.39
CA SER A 60 -6.03 3.27 -1.68
C SER A 60 -7.54 3.34 -1.49
N TYR A 61 -8.20 4.01 -2.44
CA TYR A 61 -9.64 4.29 -2.40
C TYR A 61 -10.32 3.56 -3.54
N TRP A 62 -11.39 2.85 -3.24
CA TRP A 62 -12.09 1.96 -4.17
C TRP A 62 -13.59 2.18 -4.11
N ASP A 63 -14.29 1.85 -5.20
CA ASP A 63 -15.74 1.88 -5.20
C ASP A 63 -16.31 0.83 -4.27
N THR A 64 -15.74 -0.39 -4.29
CA THR A 64 -16.25 -1.50 -3.48
C THR A 64 -15.07 -2.33 -2.94
N GLU A 65 -15.37 -3.12 -1.92
CA GLU A 65 -14.42 -4.08 -1.37
C GLU A 65 -14.04 -5.13 -2.42
N GLU A 66 -14.99 -5.56 -3.23
CA GLU A 66 -14.75 -6.56 -4.27
C GLU A 66 -13.72 -6.08 -5.28
N ASP A 67 -13.78 -4.81 -5.66
CA ASP A 67 -12.80 -4.21 -6.56
C ASP A 67 -11.39 -4.25 -5.96
N PHE A 68 -11.29 -3.91 -4.68
CA PHE A 68 -10.02 -3.99 -3.97
C PHE A 68 -9.49 -5.43 -3.93
N LYS A 69 -10.36 -6.38 -3.60
CA LYS A 69 -9.95 -7.79 -3.54
C LYS A 69 -9.49 -8.31 -4.90
N ALA A 70 -10.16 -7.89 -5.97
CA ALA A 70 -9.75 -8.26 -7.32
C ALA A 70 -8.34 -7.75 -7.62
N TRP A 71 -8.02 -6.51 -7.19
CA TRP A 71 -6.68 -5.97 -7.38
C TRP A 71 -5.63 -6.80 -6.67
N THR A 72 -5.89 -7.24 -5.43
CA THR A 72 -4.90 -8.01 -4.67
C THR A 72 -4.54 -9.34 -5.34
N LYS A 73 -5.37 -9.80 -6.27
CA LYS A 73 -5.13 -11.04 -7.02
C LYS A 73 -4.59 -10.78 -8.43
N SER A 74 -4.39 -9.53 -8.79
CA SER A 74 -4.01 -9.15 -10.15
C SER A 74 -2.50 -9.12 -10.34
N GLU A 75 -2.08 -9.15 -11.62
CA GLU A 75 -0.68 -8.97 -11.97
C GLU A 75 -0.19 -7.58 -11.57
N ALA A 76 -1.07 -6.58 -11.62
CA ALA A 76 -0.72 -5.22 -11.22
C ALA A 76 -0.28 -5.17 -9.76
N PHE A 77 -0.95 -5.92 -8.88
CA PHE A 77 -0.58 -6.03 -7.47
C PHE A 77 0.82 -6.64 -7.35
N ILE A 78 1.06 -7.75 -8.02
CA ILE A 78 2.35 -8.44 -7.97
C ILE A 78 3.46 -7.54 -8.48
N LYS A 79 3.27 -6.89 -9.62
CA LYS A 79 4.27 -5.99 -10.19
C LYS A 79 4.55 -4.80 -9.29
N GLY A 80 3.50 -4.23 -8.70
CA GLY A 80 3.65 -3.05 -7.85
C GLY A 80 4.40 -3.34 -6.56
N HIS A 81 4.39 -4.58 -6.09
CA HIS A 81 5.01 -4.97 -4.82
C HIS A 81 6.34 -5.71 -4.99
N LYS A 82 6.68 -6.07 -6.22
CA LYS A 82 7.82 -6.96 -6.46
C LYS A 82 9.13 -6.46 -5.86
N ARG A 83 9.47 -5.20 -6.08
CA ARG A 83 10.74 -4.66 -5.59
C ARG A 83 10.81 -4.64 -4.07
N GLY A 84 9.70 -4.26 -3.42
CA GLY A 84 9.65 -4.28 -1.97
C GLY A 84 9.75 -5.69 -1.40
N PHE A 85 9.07 -6.65 -2.01
CA PHE A 85 9.16 -8.04 -1.59
C PHE A 85 10.58 -8.59 -1.77
N GLU A 86 11.25 -8.21 -2.84
CA GLU A 86 12.63 -8.64 -3.08
C GLU A 86 13.58 -8.07 -2.02
N ASP A 87 13.40 -6.82 -1.63
CA ASP A 87 14.25 -6.19 -0.61
C ASP A 87 14.08 -6.90 0.73
N VAL A 88 12.85 -7.23 1.11
CA VAL A 88 12.57 -7.95 2.34
C VAL A 88 13.18 -9.36 2.30
N LYS A 89 13.03 -10.04 1.17
CA LYS A 89 13.58 -11.39 1.01
C LYS A 89 15.11 -11.40 1.11
N LYS A 90 15.77 -10.42 0.50
CA LYS A 90 17.22 -10.28 0.58
C LYS A 90 17.69 -10.15 2.03
N ALA A 91 17.01 -9.31 2.81
CA ALA A 91 17.36 -9.12 4.21
C ALA A 91 17.21 -10.43 4.99
N LYS A 92 16.12 -11.15 4.79
CA LYS A 92 15.87 -12.41 5.46
C LYS A 92 16.92 -13.46 5.08
N ASP A 93 17.25 -13.56 3.80
CA ASP A 93 18.25 -14.52 3.33
C ASP A 93 19.64 -14.22 3.88
N ALA A 94 19.92 -12.96 4.19
CA ALA A 94 21.19 -12.53 4.78
C ALA A 94 21.20 -12.63 6.30
N GLY A 95 20.12 -13.11 6.91
CA GLY A 95 20.00 -13.20 8.36
C GLY A 95 19.80 -11.86 9.05
N GLN A 96 19.36 -10.84 8.32
CA GLN A 96 19.12 -9.50 8.84
C GLN A 96 17.64 -9.29 9.10
N GLU A 97 17.32 -8.30 9.93
CA GLU A 97 15.93 -7.93 10.15
C GLU A 97 15.33 -7.32 8.87
N PRO A 98 14.02 -7.53 8.64
CA PRO A 98 13.38 -6.92 7.48
C PRO A 98 13.50 -5.39 7.54
N PRO A 99 13.79 -4.75 6.41
CA PRO A 99 13.91 -3.29 6.38
C PRO A 99 12.58 -2.57 6.58
N MET A 100 11.47 -3.28 6.38
CA MET A 100 10.14 -2.73 6.64
C MET A 100 9.20 -3.82 7.12
N THR A 101 8.21 -3.41 7.90
CA THR A 101 7.12 -4.29 8.35
C THR A 101 5.82 -3.57 8.05
N SER A 102 4.75 -4.34 7.87
CA SER A 102 3.47 -3.73 7.53
C SER A 102 2.33 -4.35 8.31
N SER A 103 1.31 -3.54 8.58
CA SER A 103 0.02 -4.02 9.04
C SER A 103 -1.06 -3.38 8.18
N PHE A 104 -2.17 -4.06 8.02
CA PHE A 104 -3.13 -3.73 7.00
C PHE A 104 -4.53 -3.66 7.61
N LYS A 105 -5.28 -2.61 7.25
CA LYS A 105 -6.65 -2.43 7.73
C LYS A 105 -7.51 -1.89 6.60
N THR A 106 -8.79 -2.22 6.66
CA THR A 106 -9.76 -1.74 5.68
C THR A 106 -10.89 -1.01 6.37
N TYR A 107 -11.50 -0.08 5.65
CA TYR A 107 -12.52 0.80 6.19
C TYR A 107 -13.60 1.06 5.14
N GLU A 108 -14.81 1.33 5.61
CA GLU A 108 -15.87 1.84 4.76
C GLU A 108 -15.96 3.35 4.94
N ILE A 109 -16.24 4.06 3.86
CA ILE A 109 -16.48 5.51 3.95
C ILE A 109 -17.94 5.70 4.36
N ILE A 110 -18.18 6.33 5.49
CA ILE A 110 -19.53 6.55 5.98
C ILE A 110 -20.05 7.97 5.76
N THR A 111 -19.17 8.88 5.39
CA THR A 111 -19.55 10.26 5.09
C THR A 111 -18.47 10.91 4.24
N ASN A 112 -18.89 11.82 3.39
CA ASN A 112 -17.99 12.58 2.53
C ASN A 112 -17.84 14.00 3.05
#